data_e1eb0f494c1b02152556937c3db0e3ef
#
_entry.id   e1eb0f494c1b02152556937c3db0e3ef
#
_cell.length_a   1.000
_cell.length_b   1.000
_cell.length_c   1.000
_cell.angle_alpha   90.00
_cell.angle_beta   90.00
_cell.angle_gamma   90.00
#
_symmetry.space_group_name_H-M   'P 1'
#
loop_
_entity.id
_entity.type
_entity.pdbx_description
1 polymer ?
#
loop_
_entity_poly.entity_id
_entity_poly.type
_entity_poly.pdbx_seq_one_letter_code
_entity_poly.pdbx_strand_id
1 'polypeptide(L)'
;MNKIKASIVIRTKNEERWIPYCLEAVLSQEKISKEIIVIDDNSVDKTLEIVEKFPVKLFFYKGEYLPGKVLNFGVSKCSGEFVVFLSGHCVPKNPNWLFNLLKPFSKYRKLAGVYGRQEPFNFTSDTNKRDLWNTFGLDSKLQIKDSFFHNANSCVPRLLLEKYPFDDNVTNIEDRLWSTNRIKEGFKIFYNSEASVYHWHGINQDNNKERLSGVVRILEEKNLIFPKIPNNKKQLPETAIIPSLNPMQYDSKMFLLKKTIQDLRHSKYIKKIILLLGPEVEKSLFKDIDVDKIISRPKYLSSPILGQWPSIAYTLDGEKNINDKSFLILQENYPFRNHEQIDKLIKFYEKSSSKVVMYGQKIRNTIFEKKHDKLKPIGLPFIPKILSKQDYFSALKGFSMIADAKTLTKEISIHEDFEILDLEDQFSIIQINSQKDFNSYIKNSLTKKNVSKYSFSKNPLLKNVI
;
A
#
# COMPACT_ATOMS: atom_id res chain seq x y z
N MET A 1 1.69 -30.67 -45.89
CA MET A 1 0.96 -30.04 -44.77
C MET A 1 1.45 -28.62 -44.60
N ASN A 2 0.58 -27.64 -44.65
CA ASN A 2 0.99 -26.25 -44.39
C ASN A 2 1.55 -26.14 -42.95
N LYS A 3 2.73 -25.56 -42.80
CA LYS A 3 3.37 -25.37 -41.50
C LYS A 3 2.49 -24.50 -40.61
N ILE A 4 2.18 -24.98 -39.37
CA ILE A 4 1.40 -24.22 -38.41
C ILE A 4 2.15 -22.94 -38.02
N LYS A 5 1.48 -21.78 -38.20
CA LYS A 5 2.08 -20.47 -37.91
C LYS A 5 1.91 -20.09 -36.45
N ALA A 6 0.76 -20.38 -35.86
CA ALA A 6 0.43 -20.01 -34.48
C ALA A 6 -0.18 -21.16 -33.70
N SER A 7 0.27 -21.35 -32.46
CA SER A 7 -0.38 -22.18 -31.44
C SER A 7 -1.09 -21.26 -30.45
N ILE A 8 -2.41 -21.40 -30.33
CA ILE A 8 -3.23 -20.60 -29.41
C ILE A 8 -3.45 -21.44 -28.15
N VAL A 9 -2.84 -21.02 -27.07
CA VAL A 9 -2.93 -21.62 -25.73
C VAL A 9 -4.02 -20.91 -24.93
N ILE A 10 -5.10 -21.61 -24.65
CA ILE A 10 -6.25 -21.10 -23.87
C ILE A 10 -6.22 -21.78 -22.51
N ARG A 11 -6.01 -20.98 -21.44
CA ARG A 11 -6.15 -21.47 -20.06
C ARG A 11 -7.61 -21.38 -19.63
N THR A 12 -8.10 -22.41 -18.99
CA THR A 12 -9.48 -22.47 -18.53
C THR A 12 -9.61 -23.13 -17.15
N LYS A 13 -10.53 -22.61 -16.34
CA LYS A 13 -11.00 -23.19 -15.09
C LYS A 13 -12.39 -22.63 -14.76
N ASN A 14 -13.41 -23.50 -14.84
CA ASN A 14 -14.80 -23.11 -14.59
C ASN A 14 -15.26 -21.94 -15.47
N GLU A 15 -15.11 -22.10 -16.78
CA GLU A 15 -15.40 -21.08 -17.78
C GLU A 15 -16.61 -21.46 -18.68
N GLU A 16 -17.53 -22.30 -18.19
CA GLU A 16 -18.70 -22.78 -18.97
C GLU A 16 -19.46 -21.65 -19.65
N ARG A 17 -19.49 -20.45 -19.02
CA ARG A 17 -20.16 -19.27 -19.54
C ARG A 17 -19.47 -18.67 -20.77
N TRP A 18 -18.14 -18.67 -20.81
CA TRP A 18 -17.37 -17.90 -21.77
C TRP A 18 -16.67 -18.73 -22.84
N ILE A 19 -16.27 -19.95 -22.47
CA ILE A 19 -15.42 -20.79 -23.32
C ILE A 19 -16.04 -21.08 -24.72
N PRO A 20 -17.38 -21.28 -24.89
CA PRO A 20 -17.93 -21.49 -26.23
C PRO A 20 -17.72 -20.28 -27.13
N TYR A 21 -17.97 -19.05 -26.64
CA TYR A 21 -17.76 -17.82 -27.41
C TYR A 21 -16.29 -17.58 -27.72
N CYS A 22 -15.39 -17.87 -26.77
CA CYS A 22 -13.95 -17.80 -26.96
C CYS A 22 -13.53 -18.73 -28.10
N LEU A 23 -13.92 -19.99 -28.08
CA LEU A 23 -13.52 -21.00 -29.07
C LEU A 23 -14.12 -20.71 -30.45
N GLU A 24 -15.37 -20.30 -30.54
CA GLU A 24 -16.00 -19.87 -31.81
C GLU A 24 -15.25 -18.71 -32.47
N ALA A 25 -14.93 -17.67 -31.67
CA ALA A 25 -14.20 -16.50 -32.17
C ALA A 25 -12.76 -16.82 -32.54
N VAL A 26 -12.11 -17.75 -31.88
CA VAL A 26 -10.75 -18.21 -32.22
C VAL A 26 -10.78 -19.08 -33.49
N LEU A 27 -11.76 -19.95 -33.64
CA LEU A 27 -11.92 -20.80 -34.83
C LEU A 27 -12.17 -19.96 -36.08
N SER A 28 -12.92 -18.85 -35.97
CA SER A 28 -13.21 -17.95 -37.08
C SER A 28 -12.02 -17.15 -37.61
N GLN A 29 -10.83 -17.26 -37.00
CA GLN A 29 -9.62 -16.57 -37.49
C GLN A 29 -8.99 -17.33 -38.68
N GLU A 30 -9.33 -16.97 -39.91
CA GLU A 30 -8.98 -17.75 -41.12
C GLU A 30 -7.63 -17.38 -41.73
N LYS A 31 -7.12 -16.16 -41.54
CA LYS A 31 -5.93 -15.65 -42.23
C LYS A 31 -4.62 -16.33 -41.83
N ILE A 32 -4.60 -17.02 -40.69
CA ILE A 32 -3.40 -17.60 -40.12
C ILE A 32 -3.62 -19.11 -39.84
N SER A 33 -2.71 -19.93 -40.37
CA SER A 33 -2.68 -21.35 -40.02
C SER A 33 -2.40 -21.53 -38.55
N LYS A 34 -3.33 -22.18 -37.81
CA LYS A 34 -3.31 -22.28 -36.37
C LYS A 34 -3.64 -23.67 -35.84
N GLU A 35 -3.20 -23.95 -34.64
CA GLU A 35 -3.72 -24.99 -33.77
C GLU A 35 -4.25 -24.33 -32.47
N ILE A 36 -5.23 -24.97 -31.86
CA ILE A 36 -5.83 -24.52 -30.61
C ILE A 36 -5.57 -25.56 -29.54
N ILE A 37 -5.00 -25.10 -28.42
CA ILE A 37 -4.60 -25.91 -27.27
C ILE A 37 -5.32 -25.37 -26.06
N VAL A 38 -6.21 -26.16 -25.46
CA VAL A 38 -6.88 -25.81 -24.21
C VAL A 38 -6.17 -26.50 -23.07
N ILE A 39 -5.80 -25.73 -22.04
CA ILE A 39 -5.22 -26.25 -20.80
C ILE A 39 -6.23 -26.04 -19.70
N ASP A 40 -6.79 -27.13 -19.21
CA ASP A 40 -7.75 -27.10 -18.10
C ASP A 40 -7.07 -27.34 -16.74
N ASP A 41 -7.44 -26.50 -15.77
CA ASP A 41 -7.01 -26.57 -14.38
C ASP A 41 -8.12 -27.14 -13.49
N ASN A 42 -8.51 -28.38 -13.73
CA ASN A 42 -9.51 -29.12 -12.96
C ASN A 42 -10.87 -28.39 -12.86
N SER A 43 -11.48 -28.05 -13.99
CA SER A 43 -12.84 -27.52 -14.04
C SER A 43 -13.85 -28.54 -13.50
N VAL A 44 -14.82 -28.04 -12.74
CA VAL A 44 -15.89 -28.84 -12.11
C VAL A 44 -17.29 -28.47 -12.64
N ASP A 45 -17.37 -27.46 -13.50
CA ASP A 45 -18.58 -27.05 -14.23
C ASP A 45 -18.63 -27.72 -15.62
N LYS A 46 -19.48 -27.22 -16.52
CA LYS A 46 -19.62 -27.79 -17.89
C LYS A 46 -18.51 -27.39 -18.86
N THR A 47 -17.45 -26.75 -18.39
CA THR A 47 -16.34 -26.30 -19.26
C THR A 47 -15.80 -27.42 -20.13
N LEU A 48 -15.50 -28.57 -19.54
CA LEU A 48 -14.93 -29.72 -20.27
C LEU A 48 -15.90 -30.27 -21.29
N GLU A 49 -17.15 -30.50 -20.92
CA GLU A 49 -18.22 -30.96 -21.83
C GLU A 49 -18.36 -30.06 -23.05
N ILE A 50 -18.21 -28.75 -22.86
CA ILE A 50 -18.27 -27.77 -23.94
C ILE A 50 -17.04 -27.87 -24.82
N VAL A 51 -15.84 -27.88 -24.25
CA VAL A 51 -14.55 -27.91 -25.00
C VAL A 51 -14.45 -29.15 -25.89
N GLU A 52 -14.94 -30.30 -25.44
CA GLU A 52 -14.92 -31.56 -26.20
C GLU A 52 -15.74 -31.48 -27.51
N LYS A 53 -16.68 -30.55 -27.63
CA LYS A 53 -17.48 -30.32 -28.86
C LYS A 53 -16.74 -29.53 -29.93
N PHE A 54 -15.55 -29.01 -29.62
CA PHE A 54 -14.76 -28.18 -30.54
C PHE A 54 -13.52 -28.94 -31.05
N PRO A 55 -13.04 -28.64 -32.27
CA PRO A 55 -11.86 -29.27 -32.86
C PRO A 55 -10.56 -28.68 -32.26
N VAL A 56 -10.31 -28.93 -30.96
CA VAL A 56 -9.17 -28.40 -30.19
C VAL A 56 -8.41 -29.54 -29.51
N LYS A 57 -7.15 -29.27 -29.13
CA LYS A 57 -6.35 -30.21 -28.32
C LYS A 57 -6.56 -29.86 -26.85
N LEU A 58 -7.19 -30.74 -26.08
CA LEU A 58 -7.41 -30.57 -24.65
C LEU A 58 -6.34 -31.29 -23.84
N PHE A 59 -5.74 -30.56 -22.88
CA PHE A 59 -4.78 -31.08 -21.92
C PHE A 59 -5.16 -30.69 -20.50
N PHE A 60 -4.85 -31.56 -19.54
CA PHE A 60 -5.11 -31.35 -18.11
C PHE A 60 -3.79 -31.02 -17.40
N TYR A 61 -3.78 -29.92 -16.64
CA TYR A 61 -2.67 -29.60 -15.78
C TYR A 61 -2.87 -30.22 -14.40
N LYS A 62 -1.93 -31.06 -13.96
CA LYS A 62 -2.05 -31.87 -12.71
C LYS A 62 -1.14 -31.36 -11.58
N GLY A 63 -0.61 -30.17 -11.66
CA GLY A 63 0.28 -29.59 -10.64
C GLY A 63 -0.40 -28.55 -9.79
N GLU A 64 0.36 -27.99 -8.84
CA GLU A 64 -0.03 -26.76 -8.16
C GLU A 64 -0.18 -25.63 -9.17
N TYR A 65 -1.32 -24.95 -9.12
CA TYR A 65 -1.58 -23.85 -10.03
C TYR A 65 -0.67 -22.64 -9.72
N LEU A 66 0.30 -22.42 -10.58
CA LEU A 66 1.04 -21.17 -10.71
C LEU A 66 0.98 -20.76 -12.18
N PRO A 67 0.66 -19.48 -12.48
CA PRO A 67 0.38 -19.06 -13.85
C PRO A 67 1.55 -19.36 -14.81
N GLY A 68 2.79 -19.15 -14.37
CA GLY A 68 3.98 -19.46 -15.15
C GLY A 68 4.10 -20.96 -15.48
N LYS A 69 3.87 -21.84 -14.50
CA LYS A 69 3.91 -23.31 -14.71
C LYS A 69 2.90 -23.77 -15.75
N VAL A 70 1.66 -23.28 -15.64
CA VAL A 70 0.57 -23.67 -16.55
C VAL A 70 0.86 -23.17 -17.98
N LEU A 71 1.36 -21.94 -18.12
CA LEU A 71 1.73 -21.40 -19.44
C LEU A 71 2.91 -22.14 -20.05
N ASN A 72 3.97 -22.43 -19.30
CA ASN A 72 5.12 -23.20 -19.75
C ASN A 72 4.72 -24.62 -20.18
N PHE A 73 3.80 -25.26 -19.42
CA PHE A 73 3.21 -26.53 -19.83
C PHE A 73 2.48 -26.40 -21.16
N GLY A 74 1.68 -25.33 -21.34
CA GLY A 74 1.02 -25.06 -22.62
C GLY A 74 2.01 -24.87 -23.77
N VAL A 75 3.10 -24.13 -23.56
CA VAL A 75 4.17 -23.93 -24.56
C VAL A 75 4.77 -25.28 -24.98
N SER A 76 4.96 -26.23 -24.08
CA SER A 76 5.50 -27.57 -24.39
C SER A 76 4.59 -28.39 -25.33
N LYS A 77 3.32 -28.02 -25.51
CA LYS A 77 2.36 -28.65 -26.41
C LYS A 77 2.25 -27.97 -27.77
N CYS A 78 2.96 -26.83 -27.95
CA CYS A 78 2.88 -26.01 -29.14
C CYS A 78 3.80 -26.50 -30.25
N SER A 79 3.31 -26.43 -31.51
CA SER A 79 4.10 -26.70 -32.71
C SER A 79 4.29 -25.47 -33.62
N GLY A 80 3.50 -24.41 -33.38
CA GLY A 80 3.53 -23.17 -34.14
C GLY A 80 4.81 -22.37 -33.95
N GLU A 81 5.09 -21.49 -34.90
CA GLU A 81 6.22 -20.53 -34.82
C GLU A 81 5.99 -19.50 -33.70
N PHE A 82 4.71 -19.12 -33.48
CA PHE A 82 4.28 -18.19 -32.46
C PHE A 82 3.36 -18.88 -31.49
N VAL A 83 3.47 -18.55 -30.21
CA VAL A 83 2.52 -18.91 -29.16
C VAL A 83 1.66 -17.74 -28.82
N VAL A 84 0.36 -17.91 -28.91
CA VAL A 84 -0.65 -16.92 -28.53
C VAL A 84 -1.28 -17.35 -27.24
N PHE A 85 -1.26 -16.52 -26.21
CA PHE A 85 -1.94 -16.77 -24.94
C PHE A 85 -3.27 -16.05 -24.91
N LEU A 86 -4.32 -16.77 -24.51
CA LEU A 86 -5.67 -16.26 -24.37
C LEU A 86 -6.31 -16.83 -23.12
N SER A 87 -6.98 -16.01 -22.33
CA SER A 87 -7.80 -16.52 -21.21
C SER A 87 -9.12 -17.08 -21.73
N GLY A 88 -9.65 -18.15 -21.10
CA GLY A 88 -10.88 -18.80 -21.51
C GLY A 88 -12.14 -17.90 -21.52
N HIS A 89 -12.07 -16.79 -20.79
CA HIS A 89 -13.11 -15.75 -20.74
C HIS A 89 -12.79 -14.51 -21.59
N CYS A 90 -11.79 -14.58 -22.46
CA CYS A 90 -11.52 -13.53 -23.46
C CYS A 90 -12.09 -13.92 -24.81
N VAL A 91 -12.85 -13.04 -25.43
CA VAL A 91 -13.50 -13.27 -26.73
C VAL A 91 -12.90 -12.34 -27.78
N PRO A 92 -12.15 -12.86 -28.79
CA PRO A 92 -11.67 -12.05 -29.91
C PRO A 92 -12.79 -11.25 -30.58
N LYS A 93 -12.58 -9.94 -30.75
CA LYS A 93 -13.61 -9.01 -31.21
C LYS A 93 -13.84 -9.03 -32.72
N ASN A 94 -12.83 -9.40 -33.48
CA ASN A 94 -12.90 -9.33 -34.94
C ASN A 94 -12.09 -10.46 -35.62
N PRO A 95 -12.36 -10.77 -36.92
CA PRO A 95 -11.72 -11.87 -37.62
C PRO A 95 -10.24 -11.62 -37.96
N ASN A 96 -9.72 -10.44 -37.71
CA ASN A 96 -8.31 -10.09 -37.91
C ASN A 96 -7.48 -10.11 -36.59
N TRP A 97 -8.07 -10.47 -35.47
CA TRP A 97 -7.42 -10.45 -34.17
C TRP A 97 -6.07 -11.19 -34.18
N LEU A 98 -6.05 -12.42 -34.64
CA LEU A 98 -4.83 -13.23 -34.68
C LEU A 98 -3.79 -12.63 -35.61
N PHE A 99 -4.21 -12.17 -36.80
CA PHE A 99 -3.33 -11.48 -37.75
C PHE A 99 -2.72 -10.23 -37.13
N ASN A 100 -3.51 -9.43 -36.44
CA ASN A 100 -3.06 -8.20 -35.78
C ASN A 100 -2.07 -8.48 -34.65
N LEU A 101 -2.18 -9.60 -33.91
CA LEU A 101 -1.16 -10.02 -32.93
C LEU A 101 0.18 -10.37 -33.59
N LEU A 102 0.17 -11.00 -34.77
CA LEU A 102 1.37 -11.47 -35.44
C LEU A 102 2.05 -10.41 -36.34
N LYS A 103 1.27 -9.53 -36.97
CA LYS A 103 1.76 -8.50 -37.92
C LYS A 103 2.94 -7.67 -37.41
N PRO A 104 3.02 -7.22 -36.12
CA PRO A 104 4.12 -6.40 -35.65
C PRO A 104 5.50 -7.09 -35.71
N PHE A 105 5.57 -8.42 -35.62
CA PHE A 105 6.85 -9.15 -35.68
C PHE A 105 7.57 -9.02 -36.99
N SER A 106 6.85 -8.77 -38.11
CA SER A 106 7.46 -8.48 -39.39
C SER A 106 7.98 -7.05 -39.52
N LYS A 107 7.44 -6.12 -38.72
CA LYS A 107 7.75 -4.69 -38.78
C LYS A 107 8.88 -4.27 -37.85
N TYR A 108 8.95 -4.86 -36.64
CA TYR A 108 9.88 -4.42 -35.62
C TYR A 108 10.96 -5.45 -35.32
N ARG A 109 12.23 -5.04 -35.43
CA ARG A 109 13.39 -5.87 -35.04
C ARG A 109 13.46 -5.99 -33.50
N LYS A 110 13.90 -7.15 -33.02
CA LYS A 110 14.02 -7.47 -31.56
C LYS A 110 12.70 -7.29 -30.80
N LEU A 111 11.57 -7.66 -31.42
CA LEU A 111 10.29 -7.68 -30.75
C LEU A 111 10.15 -9.00 -29.96
N ALA A 112 10.04 -8.91 -28.63
CA ALA A 112 9.88 -10.08 -27.77
C ALA A 112 8.43 -10.56 -27.73
N GLY A 113 7.48 -9.63 -27.64
CA GLY A 113 6.07 -9.96 -27.51
C GLY A 113 5.16 -8.85 -27.99
N VAL A 114 3.94 -9.26 -28.34
CA VAL A 114 2.83 -8.38 -28.69
C VAL A 114 1.68 -8.70 -27.75
N TYR A 115 1.02 -7.71 -27.18
CA TYR A 115 -0.24 -7.91 -26.48
C TYR A 115 -1.32 -6.98 -27.04
N GLY A 116 -2.56 -7.46 -26.95
CA GLY A 116 -3.70 -6.77 -27.53
C GLY A 116 -4.56 -6.05 -26.49
N ARG A 117 -5.42 -5.19 -26.99
CA ARG A 117 -6.41 -4.46 -26.23
C ARG A 117 -7.42 -5.41 -25.59
N GLN A 118 -7.85 -5.08 -24.37
CA GLN A 118 -8.95 -5.75 -23.67
C GLN A 118 -10.05 -4.73 -23.42
N GLU A 119 -11.24 -5.05 -23.86
CA GLU A 119 -12.41 -4.18 -23.78
C GLU A 119 -13.50 -4.80 -22.89
N PRO A 120 -14.20 -4.01 -22.09
CA PRO A 120 -15.26 -4.53 -21.26
C PRO A 120 -16.50 -4.88 -22.10
N PHE A 121 -17.30 -5.83 -21.61
CA PHE A 121 -18.66 -6.01 -22.07
C PHE A 121 -19.57 -4.90 -21.54
N ASN A 122 -20.73 -4.71 -22.13
CA ASN A 122 -21.72 -3.70 -21.69
C ASN A 122 -22.17 -3.91 -20.24
N PHE A 123 -22.24 -5.14 -19.77
CA PHE A 123 -22.65 -5.55 -18.42
C PHE A 123 -21.49 -5.71 -17.43
N THR A 124 -20.26 -5.46 -17.84
CA THR A 124 -19.11 -5.42 -16.94
C THR A 124 -19.31 -4.30 -15.90
N SER A 125 -18.91 -4.53 -14.64
CA SER A 125 -19.01 -3.54 -13.57
C SER A 125 -18.22 -2.27 -13.89
N ASP A 126 -18.64 -1.12 -13.38
CA ASP A 126 -17.99 0.17 -13.65
C ASP A 126 -16.53 0.21 -13.18
N THR A 127 -16.22 -0.47 -12.07
CA THR A 127 -14.85 -0.62 -11.58
C THR A 127 -13.98 -1.33 -12.59
N ASN A 128 -14.44 -2.47 -13.11
CA ASN A 128 -13.71 -3.23 -14.12
C ASN A 128 -13.64 -2.52 -15.47
N LYS A 129 -14.71 -1.82 -15.88
CA LYS A 129 -14.70 -0.97 -17.09
C LYS A 129 -13.62 0.09 -17.01
N ARG A 130 -13.59 0.84 -15.90
CA ARG A 130 -12.56 1.87 -15.67
C ARG A 130 -11.14 1.28 -15.70
N ASP A 131 -10.95 0.12 -15.07
CA ASP A 131 -9.68 -0.58 -15.02
C ASP A 131 -9.19 -0.95 -16.44
N LEU A 132 -10.07 -1.54 -17.26
CA LEU A 132 -9.74 -1.89 -18.65
C LEU A 132 -9.49 -0.66 -19.53
N TRP A 133 -10.33 0.38 -19.45
CA TRP A 133 -10.18 1.58 -20.28
C TRP A 133 -8.92 2.39 -19.94
N ASN A 134 -8.54 2.45 -18.66
CA ASN A 134 -7.32 3.14 -18.25
C ASN A 134 -6.05 2.37 -18.64
N THR A 135 -6.12 1.03 -18.64
CA THR A 135 -4.97 0.19 -18.94
C THR A 135 -4.75 0.00 -20.44
N PHE A 136 -5.83 -0.22 -21.19
CA PHE A 136 -5.79 -0.57 -22.62
C PHE A 136 -6.34 0.57 -23.47
N GLY A 137 -5.50 1.57 -23.74
CA GLY A 137 -5.83 2.74 -24.57
C GLY A 137 -6.11 2.40 -26.04
N LEU A 138 -6.50 3.43 -26.81
CA LEU A 138 -6.83 3.30 -28.24
C LEU A 138 -5.59 3.30 -29.14
N ASP A 139 -4.48 3.87 -28.67
CA ASP A 139 -3.26 4.02 -29.47
C ASP A 139 -2.30 2.85 -29.27
N SER A 140 -1.90 2.23 -30.37
CA SER A 140 -0.84 1.20 -30.34
C SER A 140 0.52 1.82 -30.05
N LYS A 141 1.35 1.15 -29.24
CA LYS A 141 2.64 1.70 -28.81
C LYS A 141 3.76 0.65 -28.76
N LEU A 142 4.97 1.09 -29.17
CA LEU A 142 6.19 0.31 -29.00
C LEU A 142 6.83 0.64 -27.65
N GLN A 143 6.96 -0.36 -26.79
CA GLN A 143 7.51 -0.23 -25.44
C GLN A 143 8.98 -0.63 -25.42
N ILE A 144 9.82 0.28 -24.92
CA ILE A 144 11.27 0.10 -24.78
C ILE A 144 11.75 0.27 -23.32
N LYS A 145 10.88 0.77 -22.45
CA LYS A 145 11.11 0.95 -21.01
C LYS A 145 9.97 0.38 -20.18
N ASP A 146 8.73 0.67 -20.58
CA ASP A 146 7.54 0.13 -19.93
C ASP A 146 7.46 -1.37 -20.21
N SER A 147 7.43 -2.16 -19.17
CA SER A 147 7.40 -3.62 -19.24
C SER A 147 6.00 -4.20 -19.12
N PHE A 148 4.95 -3.37 -19.19
CA PHE A 148 3.60 -3.90 -19.11
C PHE A 148 3.35 -4.88 -20.28
N PHE A 149 2.93 -6.08 -19.92
CA PHE A 149 2.60 -7.18 -20.81
C PHE A 149 1.52 -8.03 -20.14
N HIS A 150 0.58 -8.59 -20.90
CA HIS A 150 -0.56 -9.26 -20.29
C HIS A 150 -1.00 -10.50 -21.07
N ASN A 151 -0.82 -11.67 -20.46
CA ASN A 151 -1.06 -12.98 -21.09
C ASN A 151 -2.53 -13.36 -21.30
N ALA A 152 -3.49 -12.54 -20.83
CA ALA A 152 -4.88 -12.78 -21.20
C ALA A 152 -5.16 -12.54 -22.70
N ASN A 153 -4.28 -11.80 -23.40
CA ASN A 153 -4.34 -11.56 -24.85
C ASN A 153 -2.95 -11.17 -25.37
N SER A 154 -2.09 -12.14 -25.65
CA SER A 154 -0.71 -11.86 -26.06
C SER A 154 -0.17 -12.87 -27.07
N CYS A 155 0.97 -12.54 -27.68
CA CYS A 155 1.69 -13.37 -28.65
C CYS A 155 3.21 -13.24 -28.46
N VAL A 156 3.92 -14.36 -28.47
CA VAL A 156 5.36 -14.44 -28.29
C VAL A 156 5.95 -15.46 -29.29
N PRO A 157 7.13 -15.24 -29.89
CA PRO A 157 7.81 -16.26 -30.67
C PRO A 157 8.13 -17.50 -29.81
N ARG A 158 7.75 -18.70 -30.28
CA ARG A 158 7.91 -19.94 -29.49
C ARG A 158 9.35 -20.18 -29.06
N LEU A 159 10.32 -19.99 -29.95
CA LEU A 159 11.75 -20.17 -29.63
C LEU A 159 12.24 -19.22 -28.52
N LEU A 160 11.61 -18.05 -28.40
CA LEU A 160 11.97 -17.12 -27.33
C LEU A 160 11.43 -17.61 -25.96
N LEU A 161 10.25 -18.22 -25.91
CA LEU A 161 9.70 -18.85 -24.70
C LEU A 161 10.45 -20.12 -24.30
N GLU A 162 10.88 -20.92 -25.26
CA GLU A 162 11.72 -22.11 -25.01
C GLU A 162 13.07 -21.72 -24.38
N LYS A 163 13.65 -20.61 -24.86
CA LYS A 163 14.92 -20.08 -24.31
C LYS A 163 14.72 -19.38 -22.97
N TYR A 164 13.60 -18.69 -22.79
CA TYR A 164 13.29 -17.86 -21.64
C TYR A 164 11.85 -18.13 -21.16
N PRO A 165 11.63 -19.20 -20.42
CA PRO A 165 10.30 -19.51 -19.89
C PRO A 165 9.81 -18.46 -18.89
N PHE A 166 8.51 -18.48 -18.60
CA PHE A 166 7.94 -17.71 -17.49
C PHE A 166 8.46 -18.22 -16.15
N ASP A 167 8.50 -17.34 -15.15
CA ASP A 167 8.88 -17.71 -13.77
C ASP A 167 7.80 -18.62 -13.16
N ASP A 168 8.19 -19.82 -12.76
CA ASP A 168 7.34 -20.88 -12.19
C ASP A 168 6.99 -20.64 -10.70
N ASN A 169 7.59 -19.63 -10.06
CA ASN A 169 7.50 -19.45 -8.61
C ASN A 169 6.61 -18.26 -8.21
N VAL A 170 6.08 -17.52 -9.17
CA VAL A 170 5.25 -16.35 -8.86
C VAL A 170 3.76 -16.67 -9.01
N THR A 171 2.98 -16.08 -8.10
CA THR A 171 1.52 -16.26 -8.07
C THR A 171 0.77 -15.32 -9.03
N ASN A 172 1.45 -14.28 -9.49
CA ASN A 172 0.88 -13.24 -10.37
C ASN A 172 1.99 -12.60 -11.20
N ILE A 173 1.59 -11.86 -12.25
CA ILE A 173 2.46 -10.99 -13.08
C ILE A 173 3.69 -11.68 -13.68
N GLU A 174 3.64 -12.98 -13.92
CA GLU A 174 4.68 -13.75 -14.60
C GLU A 174 5.04 -13.15 -15.98
N ASP A 175 4.03 -12.63 -16.65
CA ASP A 175 4.12 -11.93 -17.94
C ASP A 175 4.89 -10.61 -17.84
N ARG A 176 4.61 -9.78 -16.85
CA ARG A 176 5.31 -8.52 -16.63
C ARG A 176 6.75 -8.74 -16.17
N LEU A 177 7.02 -9.77 -15.36
CA LEU A 177 8.38 -10.16 -14.99
C LEU A 177 9.18 -10.62 -16.21
N TRP A 178 8.57 -11.46 -17.03
CA TRP A 178 9.17 -11.95 -18.24
C TRP A 178 9.53 -10.80 -19.20
N SER A 179 8.58 -9.92 -19.46
CA SER A 179 8.79 -8.77 -20.35
C SER A 179 9.82 -7.78 -19.81
N THR A 180 9.87 -7.58 -18.48
CA THR A 180 10.90 -6.75 -17.85
C THR A 180 12.31 -7.27 -18.14
N ASN A 181 12.52 -8.58 -18.03
CA ASN A 181 13.81 -9.18 -18.31
C ASN A 181 14.17 -9.07 -19.80
N ARG A 182 13.17 -9.23 -20.67
CA ARG A 182 13.42 -9.07 -22.13
C ARG A 182 13.77 -7.63 -22.52
N ILE A 183 13.11 -6.64 -21.92
CA ILE A 183 13.45 -5.23 -22.15
C ILE A 183 14.87 -4.92 -21.66
N LYS A 184 15.28 -5.43 -20.51
CA LYS A 184 16.66 -5.28 -20.01
C LYS A 184 17.70 -5.86 -20.96
N GLU A 185 17.35 -6.88 -21.73
CA GLU A 185 18.21 -7.49 -22.77
C GLU A 185 18.11 -6.75 -24.13
N GLY A 186 17.42 -5.62 -24.19
CA GLY A 186 17.29 -4.79 -25.38
C GLY A 186 16.22 -5.25 -26.36
N PHE A 187 15.33 -6.15 -25.96
CA PHE A 187 14.11 -6.44 -26.70
C PHE A 187 13.06 -5.34 -26.50
N LYS A 188 12.01 -5.39 -27.30
CA LYS A 188 10.87 -4.47 -27.27
C LYS A 188 9.59 -5.25 -27.09
N ILE A 189 8.56 -4.59 -26.53
CA ILE A 189 7.19 -5.09 -26.45
C ILE A 189 6.30 -4.18 -27.31
N PHE A 190 5.29 -4.73 -27.94
CA PHE A 190 4.35 -3.93 -28.72
C PHE A 190 2.93 -4.13 -28.20
N TYR A 191 2.28 -3.04 -27.83
CA TYR A 191 0.85 -2.98 -27.58
C TYR A 191 0.13 -2.73 -28.91
N ASN A 192 -0.77 -3.64 -29.30
CA ASN A 192 -1.57 -3.47 -30.50
C ASN A 192 -3.06 -3.29 -30.14
N SER A 193 -3.57 -2.08 -30.25
CA SER A 193 -4.97 -1.77 -29.95
C SER A 193 -5.96 -2.43 -30.94
N GLU A 194 -5.52 -2.79 -32.16
CA GLU A 194 -6.35 -3.47 -33.16
C GLU A 194 -6.51 -4.98 -32.87
N ALA A 195 -5.65 -5.57 -32.04
CA ALA A 195 -5.76 -6.97 -31.60
C ALA A 195 -6.65 -7.06 -30.36
N SER A 196 -7.91 -6.64 -30.49
CA SER A 196 -8.84 -6.45 -29.37
C SER A 196 -9.64 -7.71 -29.04
N VAL A 197 -9.84 -7.94 -27.74
CA VAL A 197 -10.73 -8.95 -27.19
C VAL A 197 -11.71 -8.31 -26.20
N TYR A 198 -12.90 -8.89 -26.06
CA TYR A 198 -13.75 -8.61 -24.91
C TYR A 198 -13.24 -9.38 -23.71
N HIS A 199 -13.23 -8.74 -22.54
CA HIS A 199 -12.82 -9.30 -21.27
C HIS A 199 -13.84 -8.91 -20.18
N TRP A 200 -14.38 -9.85 -19.44
CA TRP A 200 -15.51 -9.56 -18.56
C TRP A 200 -15.14 -8.88 -17.25
N HIS A 201 -13.89 -9.03 -16.79
CA HIS A 201 -13.37 -8.38 -15.59
C HIS A 201 -12.10 -7.56 -15.90
N GLY A 202 -11.78 -6.60 -15.04
CA GLY A 202 -10.55 -5.82 -15.11
C GLY A 202 -9.30 -6.62 -14.67
N ILE A 203 -8.12 -6.04 -14.86
CA ILE A 203 -6.85 -6.64 -14.47
C ILE A 203 -6.74 -6.86 -12.94
N ASN A 204 -7.48 -6.06 -12.16
CA ASN A 204 -7.51 -6.13 -10.69
C ASN A 204 -8.69 -6.96 -10.14
N GLN A 205 -9.50 -7.61 -11.01
CA GLN A 205 -10.58 -8.51 -10.63
C GLN A 205 -11.47 -7.96 -9.50
N ASP A 206 -12.23 -6.90 -9.78
CA ASP A 206 -13.10 -6.20 -8.82
C ASP A 206 -12.39 -5.62 -7.58
N ASN A 207 -11.15 -5.17 -7.73
CA ASN A 207 -10.28 -4.69 -6.65
C ASN A 207 -10.04 -5.75 -5.57
N ASN A 208 -9.80 -6.99 -5.98
CA ASN A 208 -9.40 -8.05 -5.07
C ASN A 208 -8.14 -7.66 -4.31
N LYS A 209 -8.29 -7.42 -3.02
CA LYS A 209 -7.21 -6.89 -2.15
C LYS A 209 -6.03 -7.85 -2.03
N GLU A 210 -6.27 -9.14 -1.99
CA GLU A 210 -5.22 -10.17 -1.88
C GLU A 210 -4.38 -10.19 -3.16
N ARG A 211 -5.05 -10.12 -4.32
CA ARG A 211 -4.37 -10.02 -5.62
C ARG A 211 -3.56 -8.73 -5.73
N LEU A 212 -4.14 -7.58 -5.37
CA LEU A 212 -3.45 -6.28 -5.39
C LEU A 212 -2.20 -6.31 -4.50
N SER A 213 -2.34 -6.77 -3.26
CA SER A 213 -1.21 -6.88 -2.32
C SER A 213 -0.13 -7.85 -2.82
N GLY A 214 -0.54 -8.98 -3.42
CA GLY A 214 0.36 -9.94 -4.03
C GLY A 214 1.17 -9.33 -5.19
N VAL A 215 0.50 -8.60 -6.09
CA VAL A 215 1.15 -7.91 -7.20
C VAL A 215 2.15 -6.86 -6.70
N VAL A 216 1.75 -6.01 -5.76
CA VAL A 216 2.63 -4.97 -5.19
C VAL A 216 3.85 -5.60 -4.54
N ARG A 217 3.66 -6.62 -3.69
CA ARG A 217 4.76 -7.35 -3.04
C ARG A 217 5.77 -7.89 -4.05
N ILE A 218 5.31 -8.57 -5.12
CA ILE A 218 6.21 -9.12 -6.15
C ILE A 218 6.98 -7.99 -6.85
N LEU A 219 6.32 -6.86 -7.17
CA LEU A 219 6.96 -5.73 -7.82
C LEU A 219 8.04 -5.09 -6.93
N GLU A 220 7.79 -4.99 -5.64
CA GLU A 220 8.73 -4.47 -4.64
C GLU A 220 9.89 -5.44 -4.42
N GLU A 221 9.63 -6.72 -4.18
CA GLU A 221 10.66 -7.76 -3.98
C GLU A 221 11.60 -7.89 -5.18
N LYS A 222 11.06 -7.81 -6.40
CA LYS A 222 11.85 -7.87 -7.64
C LYS A 222 12.44 -6.52 -8.06
N ASN A 223 12.23 -5.45 -7.29
CA ASN A 223 12.70 -4.08 -7.57
C ASN A 223 12.35 -3.60 -9.01
N LEU A 224 11.16 -3.89 -9.48
CA LEU A 224 10.76 -3.59 -10.84
C LEU A 224 10.28 -2.15 -11.03
N ILE A 225 9.78 -1.52 -9.96
CA ILE A 225 9.17 -0.19 -10.01
C ILE A 225 10.00 0.82 -9.22
N PHE A 226 10.64 0.39 -8.13
CA PHE A 226 11.40 1.28 -7.26
C PHE A 226 12.89 0.95 -7.31
N PRO A 227 13.78 1.95 -7.42
CA PRO A 227 15.17 1.72 -7.11
C PRO A 227 15.25 1.13 -5.69
N LYS A 228 16.16 0.17 -5.47
CA LYS A 228 16.45 -0.28 -4.10
C LYS A 228 16.66 0.96 -3.25
N ILE A 229 15.73 1.23 -2.34
CA ILE A 229 16.03 2.14 -1.26
C ILE A 229 17.18 1.44 -0.53
N PRO A 230 18.37 2.06 -0.46
CA PRO A 230 19.45 1.45 0.28
C PRO A 230 18.89 1.08 1.65
N ASN A 231 19.21 -0.10 2.13
CA ASN A 231 18.86 -0.53 3.49
C ASN A 231 19.70 0.31 4.46
N ASN A 232 19.48 1.62 4.45
CA ASN A 232 20.01 2.54 5.43
C ASN A 232 19.25 2.21 6.69
N LYS A 233 19.92 1.52 7.63
CA LYS A 233 19.44 1.46 9.01
C LYS A 233 18.91 2.85 9.36
N LYS A 234 17.62 2.93 9.68
CA LYS A 234 17.06 4.20 10.12
C LYS A 234 17.89 4.73 11.25
N GLN A 235 18.33 5.98 11.13
CA GLN A 235 18.96 6.64 12.25
C GLN A 235 17.86 6.93 13.27
N LEU A 236 17.98 6.34 14.45
CA LEU A 236 17.03 6.53 15.52
C LEU A 236 17.09 7.98 16.03
N PRO A 237 15.99 8.54 16.53
CA PRO A 237 16.00 9.88 17.07
C PRO A 237 16.82 9.93 18.35
N GLU A 238 17.83 10.79 18.37
CA GLU A 238 18.61 11.13 19.56
C GLU A 238 18.17 12.49 20.14
N THR A 239 17.45 13.29 19.35
CA THR A 239 16.93 14.60 19.75
C THR A 239 15.40 14.55 19.91
N ALA A 240 14.93 15.04 21.05
CA ALA A 240 13.52 15.30 21.32
C ALA A 240 13.21 16.80 21.22
N ILE A 241 12.06 17.15 20.62
CA ILE A 241 11.55 18.52 20.52
C ILE A 241 10.26 18.61 21.32
N ILE A 242 10.21 19.55 22.29
CA ILE A 242 9.01 19.87 23.06
C ILE A 242 8.45 21.20 22.58
N PRO A 243 7.41 21.21 21.70
CA PRO A 243 6.79 22.44 21.23
C PRO A 243 5.77 22.93 22.26
N SER A 244 6.16 23.84 23.13
CA SER A 244 5.30 24.45 24.14
C SER A 244 5.13 25.96 23.88
N LEU A 245 3.87 26.42 23.78
CA LEU A 245 3.61 27.86 23.67
C LEU A 245 3.91 28.59 24.97
N ASN A 246 3.42 28.07 26.07
CA ASN A 246 3.64 28.58 27.41
C ASN A 246 3.51 27.43 28.43
N PRO A 247 4.64 26.85 28.87
CA PRO A 247 4.61 25.75 29.85
C PRO A 247 4.01 26.13 31.20
N MET A 248 3.90 27.43 31.50
CA MET A 248 3.35 27.94 32.76
C MET A 248 1.86 28.27 32.67
N GLN A 249 1.22 28.09 31.51
CA GLN A 249 -0.17 28.51 31.30
C GLN A 249 -1.14 27.92 32.35
N TYR A 250 -0.97 26.68 32.74
CA TYR A 250 -1.80 26.00 33.75
C TYR A 250 -1.01 25.54 34.96
N ASP A 251 0.31 25.63 34.89
CA ASP A 251 1.26 25.09 35.88
C ASP A 251 2.42 26.04 36.10
N SER A 252 2.23 27.02 37.00
CA SER A 252 3.26 28.03 37.30
C SER A 252 4.61 27.45 37.79
N LYS A 253 4.61 26.23 38.30
CA LYS A 253 5.84 25.52 38.74
C LYS A 253 6.46 24.64 37.67
N MET A 254 5.89 24.60 36.46
CA MET A 254 6.36 23.80 35.34
C MET A 254 6.50 22.30 35.66
N PHE A 255 5.60 21.77 36.48
CA PHE A 255 5.65 20.37 36.90
C PHE A 255 5.50 19.42 35.71
N LEU A 256 4.56 19.69 34.78
CA LEU A 256 4.31 18.88 33.60
C LEU A 256 5.54 18.87 32.67
N LEU A 257 6.15 20.03 32.46
CA LEU A 257 7.39 20.16 31.67
C LEU A 257 8.54 19.38 32.32
N LYS A 258 8.77 19.59 33.63
CA LYS A 258 9.82 18.90 34.40
C LYS A 258 9.65 17.38 34.35
N LYS A 259 8.42 16.90 34.50
CA LYS A 259 8.07 15.47 34.41
C LYS A 259 8.41 14.93 33.00
N THR A 260 8.04 15.63 31.95
CA THR A 260 8.30 15.26 30.57
C THR A 260 9.82 15.19 30.31
N ILE A 261 10.58 16.18 30.76
CA ILE A 261 12.03 16.19 30.63
C ILE A 261 12.65 15.01 31.40
N GLN A 262 12.21 14.74 32.62
CA GLN A 262 12.65 13.59 33.38
C GLN A 262 12.42 12.27 32.63
N ASP A 263 11.23 12.07 32.02
CA ASP A 263 10.97 10.88 31.20
C ASP A 263 11.90 10.79 30.00
N LEU A 264 12.19 11.92 29.34
CA LEU A 264 13.14 11.95 28.21
C LEU A 264 14.56 11.62 28.64
N ARG A 265 15.02 12.12 29.79
CA ARG A 265 16.36 11.80 30.33
C ARG A 265 16.51 10.33 30.78
N HIS A 266 15.40 9.66 31.12
CA HIS A 266 15.38 8.23 31.41
C HIS A 266 15.29 7.35 30.16
N SER A 267 14.99 7.92 29.00
CA SER A 267 14.99 7.18 27.72
C SER A 267 16.41 6.74 27.36
N LYS A 268 16.54 5.50 26.86
CA LYS A 268 17.82 4.93 26.42
C LYS A 268 18.34 5.56 25.13
N TYR A 269 17.52 6.29 24.40
CA TYR A 269 17.80 6.76 23.05
C TYR A 269 17.99 8.27 22.97
N ILE A 270 17.29 9.04 23.82
CA ILE A 270 17.28 10.50 23.74
C ILE A 270 18.50 11.07 24.48
N LYS A 271 19.30 11.84 23.75
CA LYS A 271 20.52 12.50 24.25
C LYS A 271 20.37 14.01 24.34
N LYS A 272 19.50 14.59 23.49
CA LYS A 272 19.32 16.03 23.37
C LYS A 272 17.83 16.40 23.46
N ILE A 273 17.54 17.46 24.22
CA ILE A 273 16.18 17.98 24.41
C ILE A 273 16.16 19.44 23.99
N ILE A 274 15.29 19.78 23.05
CA ILE A 274 15.05 21.14 22.56
C ILE A 274 13.67 21.57 23.04
N LEU A 275 13.62 22.67 23.80
CA LEU A 275 12.38 23.30 24.19
C LEU A 275 12.07 24.46 23.26
N LEU A 276 10.90 24.43 22.62
CA LEU A 276 10.46 25.42 21.66
C LEU A 276 9.33 26.28 22.29
N LEU A 277 9.68 27.48 22.73
CA LEU A 277 8.78 28.37 23.46
C LEU A 277 8.01 29.34 22.53
N GLY A 278 6.89 29.84 23.02
CA GLY A 278 6.20 30.99 22.43
C GLY A 278 7.04 32.27 22.52
N PRO A 279 6.76 33.28 21.67
CA PRO A 279 7.57 34.50 21.59
C PRO A 279 7.51 35.40 22.83
N GLU A 280 6.46 35.25 23.62
CA GLU A 280 6.19 36.12 24.78
C GLU A 280 6.70 35.52 26.10
N VAL A 281 7.32 34.33 26.00
CA VAL A 281 7.85 33.63 27.17
C VAL A 281 9.33 33.91 27.33
N GLU A 282 9.72 34.50 28.47
CA GLU A 282 11.12 34.81 28.75
C GLU A 282 11.95 33.56 28.98
N LYS A 283 13.01 33.38 28.21
CA LYS A 283 13.95 32.22 28.34
C LYS A 283 14.65 32.21 29.70
N SER A 284 14.82 33.36 30.33
CA SER A 284 15.45 33.51 31.64
C SER A 284 14.78 32.68 32.73
N LEU A 285 13.44 32.43 32.61
CA LEU A 285 12.65 31.60 33.55
C LEU A 285 13.00 30.12 33.50
N PHE A 286 13.72 29.68 32.50
CA PHE A 286 14.03 28.28 32.25
C PHE A 286 15.50 27.90 32.47
N LYS A 287 16.28 28.79 33.16
CA LYS A 287 17.71 28.56 33.43
C LYS A 287 17.99 27.27 34.22
N ASP A 288 17.06 26.92 35.10
CA ASP A 288 17.17 25.72 35.96
C ASP A 288 16.45 24.48 35.38
N ILE A 289 16.03 24.54 34.14
CA ILE A 289 15.36 23.44 33.46
C ILE A 289 16.40 22.64 32.66
N ASP A 290 16.45 21.34 32.89
CA ASP A 290 17.43 20.41 32.28
C ASP A 290 17.11 20.13 30.81
N VAL A 291 17.28 21.14 29.94
CA VAL A 291 17.17 21.05 28.49
C VAL A 291 18.46 21.53 27.83
N ASP A 292 18.80 20.91 26.69
CA ASP A 292 20.06 21.26 26.01
C ASP A 292 19.96 22.54 25.19
N LYS A 293 18.75 22.91 24.77
CA LYS A 293 18.50 24.13 24.03
C LYS A 293 17.10 24.69 24.20
N ILE A 294 17.01 26.02 24.27
CA ILE A 294 15.74 26.74 24.30
C ILE A 294 15.69 27.69 23.08
N ILE A 295 14.62 27.50 22.28
CA ILE A 295 14.39 28.30 21.07
C ILE A 295 13.06 29.02 21.24
N SER A 296 12.99 30.34 21.01
CA SER A 296 11.74 31.07 20.91
C SER A 296 11.29 31.10 19.47
N ARG A 297 10.05 30.69 19.22
CA ARG A 297 9.46 30.77 17.89
C ARG A 297 9.07 32.21 17.55
N PRO A 298 9.15 32.60 16.28
CA PRO A 298 8.64 33.92 15.84
C PRO A 298 7.13 34.03 16.08
N LYS A 299 6.66 35.28 16.30
CA LYS A 299 5.26 35.55 16.60
C LYS A 299 4.31 35.03 15.51
N TYR A 300 4.68 35.11 14.24
CA TYR A 300 3.86 34.65 13.11
C TYR A 300 3.71 33.08 13.09
N LEU A 301 4.64 32.33 13.70
CA LEU A 301 4.55 30.88 13.85
C LEU A 301 3.85 30.42 15.14
N SER A 302 3.33 31.33 15.93
CA SER A 302 2.70 31.04 17.22
C SER A 302 1.17 31.07 17.15
N SER A 303 0.60 31.23 15.95
CA SER A 303 -0.84 31.20 15.74
C SER A 303 -1.38 29.78 15.93
N PRO A 304 -2.46 29.60 16.70
CA PRO A 304 -3.12 28.29 16.85
C PRO A 304 -3.60 27.70 15.51
N ILE A 305 -3.84 28.54 14.52
CA ILE A 305 -4.31 28.11 13.19
C ILE A 305 -3.22 27.37 12.41
N LEU A 306 -1.95 27.73 12.60
CA LEU A 306 -0.82 27.15 11.87
C LEU A 306 -0.38 25.77 12.39
N GLY A 307 -0.87 25.37 13.56
CA GLY A 307 -0.41 24.14 14.20
C GLY A 307 1.06 24.19 14.63
N GLN A 308 1.65 23.02 14.88
CA GLN A 308 3.02 22.92 15.41
C GLN A 308 4.09 22.73 14.33
N TRP A 309 3.73 22.22 13.17
CA TRP A 309 4.68 21.84 12.12
C TRP A 309 5.56 22.99 11.61
N PRO A 310 5.02 24.15 11.25
CA PRO A 310 5.85 25.26 10.78
C PRO A 310 6.87 25.72 11.82
N SER A 311 6.52 25.63 13.11
CA SER A 311 7.44 25.97 14.20
C SER A 311 8.58 24.97 14.35
N ILE A 312 8.29 23.69 14.16
CA ILE A 312 9.30 22.63 14.21
C ILE A 312 10.21 22.73 12.99
N ALA A 313 9.65 22.93 11.80
CA ALA A 313 10.42 23.15 10.57
C ALA A 313 11.39 24.34 10.71
N TYR A 314 10.89 25.48 11.21
CA TYR A 314 11.72 26.66 11.49
C TYR A 314 12.87 26.36 12.46
N THR A 315 12.62 25.54 13.50
CA THR A 315 13.64 25.14 14.45
C THR A 315 14.74 24.32 13.77
N LEU A 316 14.37 23.42 12.89
CA LEU A 316 15.32 22.56 12.19
C LEU A 316 16.14 23.32 11.13
N ASP A 317 15.51 24.23 10.40
CA ASP A 317 16.17 25.05 9.37
C ASP A 317 17.20 26.04 9.99
N GLY A 318 16.90 26.55 11.20
CA GLY A 318 17.81 27.46 11.95
C GLY A 318 18.99 26.76 12.58
N GLU A 319 19.00 25.43 12.65
CA GLU A 319 19.96 24.65 13.41
C GLU A 319 20.92 23.85 12.52
N LYS A 320 21.92 24.51 11.93
CA LYS A 320 22.93 23.88 11.05
C LYS A 320 23.71 22.73 11.68
N ASN A 321 23.70 22.58 12.99
CA ASN A 321 24.48 21.58 13.75
C ASN A 321 23.65 20.35 14.18
N ILE A 322 22.38 20.23 13.76
CA ILE A 322 21.59 19.05 14.06
C ILE A 322 21.78 18.03 12.91
N ASN A 323 22.61 17.03 13.14
CA ASN A 323 22.86 15.93 12.18
C ASN A 323 21.82 14.80 12.26
N ASP A 324 20.80 14.94 13.11
CA ASP A 324 19.79 13.92 13.29
C ASP A 324 18.91 13.83 12.04
N LYS A 325 18.68 12.61 11.58
CA LYS A 325 17.79 12.34 10.44
C LYS A 325 16.34 12.15 10.85
N SER A 326 16.07 11.98 12.13
CA SER A 326 14.73 11.83 12.70
C SER A 326 14.65 12.46 14.09
N PHE A 327 13.45 12.89 14.48
CA PHE A 327 13.19 13.59 15.72
C PHE A 327 12.00 12.99 16.44
N LEU A 328 12.09 12.91 17.77
CA LEU A 328 10.95 12.65 18.63
C LEU A 328 10.27 13.99 18.97
N ILE A 329 8.96 14.06 18.77
CA ILE A 329 8.14 15.25 19.03
C ILE A 329 7.07 14.87 20.03
N LEU A 330 6.95 15.60 21.13
CA LEU A 330 5.97 15.35 22.20
C LEU A 330 5.64 16.62 22.96
N GLN A 331 4.40 16.72 23.44
CA GLN A 331 3.92 17.82 24.27
C GLN A 331 4.04 17.48 25.77
N GLU A 332 4.16 18.48 26.62
CA GLU A 332 4.27 18.33 28.08
C GLU A 332 2.96 17.96 28.77
N ASN A 333 1.83 18.15 28.15
CA ASN A 333 0.51 18.04 28.75
C ASN A 333 -0.06 16.62 28.88
N TYR A 334 0.81 15.59 28.77
CA TYR A 334 0.47 14.18 29.01
C TYR A 334 1.20 13.64 30.25
N PRO A 335 0.66 13.86 31.45
CA PRO A 335 1.38 13.61 32.71
C PRO A 335 1.61 12.11 33.04
N PHE A 336 0.85 11.22 32.42
CA PHE A 336 0.96 9.78 32.65
C PHE A 336 1.82 9.05 31.62
N ARG A 337 2.35 9.75 30.62
CA ARG A 337 3.37 9.21 29.73
C ARG A 337 4.63 8.87 30.53
N ASN A 338 5.35 7.84 30.11
CA ASN A 338 6.61 7.43 30.73
C ASN A 338 7.69 7.12 29.69
N HIS A 339 8.94 6.98 30.14
CA HIS A 339 10.09 6.70 29.28
C HIS A 339 10.02 5.36 28.57
N GLU A 340 9.37 4.33 29.15
CA GLU A 340 9.23 3.02 28.49
C GLU A 340 8.36 3.11 27.23
N GLN A 341 7.31 3.93 27.26
CA GLN A 341 6.47 4.21 26.09
C GLN A 341 7.27 4.97 25.01
N ILE A 342 8.12 5.92 25.40
CA ILE A 342 9.01 6.62 24.48
C ILE A 342 9.96 5.62 23.80
N ASP A 343 10.61 4.76 24.57
CA ASP A 343 11.52 3.75 24.05
C ASP A 343 10.82 2.71 23.17
N LYS A 344 9.58 2.33 23.52
CA LYS A 344 8.74 1.43 22.72
C LYS A 344 8.43 2.03 21.34
N LEU A 345 8.11 3.32 21.29
CA LEU A 345 7.85 4.02 20.03
C LEU A 345 9.11 4.09 19.15
N ILE A 346 10.28 4.36 19.74
CA ILE A 346 11.57 4.41 19.03
C ILE A 346 11.91 3.04 18.43
N LYS A 347 11.74 1.96 19.19
CA LYS A 347 11.89 0.58 18.68
C LYS A 347 10.90 0.22 17.57
N PHE A 348 9.69 0.74 17.67
CA PHE A 348 8.68 0.56 16.63
C PHE A 348 9.10 1.30 15.35
N TYR A 349 9.59 2.54 15.47
CA TYR A 349 10.11 3.32 14.35
C TYR A 349 11.30 2.63 13.65
N GLU A 350 12.20 1.98 14.40
CA GLU A 350 13.31 1.22 13.86
C GLU A 350 12.89 0.14 12.86
N LYS A 351 11.76 -0.53 13.16
CA LYS A 351 11.20 -1.63 12.36
C LYS A 351 10.22 -1.18 11.28
N SER A 352 9.68 0.03 11.41
CA SER A 352 8.68 0.60 10.51
C SER A 352 9.31 0.96 9.16
N SER A 353 8.56 0.82 8.08
CA SER A 353 8.92 1.38 6.76
C SER A 353 8.51 2.85 6.63
N SER A 354 7.58 3.33 7.45
CA SER A 354 7.00 4.67 7.38
C SER A 354 7.95 5.74 7.88
N LYS A 355 7.86 6.92 7.28
CA LYS A 355 8.65 8.11 7.68
C LYS A 355 8.14 8.74 8.97
N VAL A 356 6.87 8.51 9.30
CA VAL A 356 6.21 9.02 10.48
C VAL A 356 5.58 7.88 11.24
N VAL A 357 5.88 7.78 12.55
CA VAL A 357 5.19 6.88 13.46
C VAL A 357 4.69 7.67 14.67
N MET A 358 3.54 7.30 15.19
CA MET A 358 2.98 7.93 16.37
C MET A 358 2.14 6.95 17.19
N TYR A 359 1.87 7.32 18.42
CA TYR A 359 0.86 6.62 19.19
C TYR A 359 -0.55 6.97 18.71
N GLY A 360 -1.42 5.98 18.75
CA GLY A 360 -2.84 6.16 18.56
C GLY A 360 -3.63 5.21 19.44
N GLN A 361 -4.90 5.47 19.57
CA GLN A 361 -5.83 4.61 20.30
C GLN A 361 -6.79 3.96 19.32
N LYS A 362 -6.94 2.65 19.41
CA LYS A 362 -7.92 1.92 18.61
C LYS A 362 -9.33 2.34 19.02
N ILE A 363 -10.10 2.82 18.04
CA ILE A 363 -11.47 3.24 18.26
C ILE A 363 -12.36 2.00 18.27
N ARG A 364 -13.02 1.77 19.39
CA ARG A 364 -13.91 0.62 19.60
C ARG A 364 -15.39 0.93 19.35
N ASN A 365 -15.73 2.19 19.15
CA ASN A 365 -17.10 2.67 18.95
C ASN A 365 -17.36 2.98 17.48
N THR A 366 -18.63 2.96 17.06
CA THR A 366 -19.03 3.42 15.73
C THR A 366 -18.74 4.90 15.59
N ILE A 367 -18.06 5.28 14.52
CA ILE A 367 -17.74 6.67 14.20
C ILE A 367 -18.76 7.18 13.21
N PHE A 368 -19.25 8.40 13.40
CA PHE A 368 -20.15 9.09 12.49
C PHE A 368 -19.49 10.36 11.95
N GLU A 369 -19.58 10.57 10.66
CA GLU A 369 -19.25 11.83 10.00
C GLU A 369 -20.49 12.72 9.94
N LYS A 370 -20.39 13.98 10.38
CA LYS A 370 -21.49 14.95 10.23
C LYS A 370 -21.33 15.69 8.89
N LYS A 371 -22.29 15.48 7.97
CA LYS A 371 -22.41 16.22 6.72
C LYS A 371 -23.79 16.86 6.62
N HIS A 372 -23.84 18.19 6.46
CA HIS A 372 -25.11 18.94 6.29
C HIS A 372 -26.16 18.55 7.34
N ASP A 373 -25.79 18.60 8.63
CA ASP A 373 -26.60 18.25 9.80
C ASP A 373 -27.10 16.78 9.89
N LYS A 374 -26.65 15.92 8.98
CA LYS A 374 -26.90 14.47 9.05
C LYS A 374 -25.66 13.72 9.52
N LEU A 375 -25.86 12.75 10.39
CA LEU A 375 -24.80 11.84 10.84
C LEU A 375 -24.78 10.63 9.90
N LYS A 376 -23.62 10.41 9.27
CA LYS A 376 -23.35 9.25 8.41
C LYS A 376 -22.30 8.37 9.09
N PRO A 377 -22.54 7.08 9.32
CA PRO A 377 -21.52 6.21 9.91
C PRO A 377 -20.34 6.02 8.97
N ILE A 378 -19.14 6.02 9.53
CA ILE A 378 -17.93 5.64 8.82
C ILE A 378 -17.76 4.12 8.98
N GLY A 379 -17.77 3.39 7.87
CA GLY A 379 -17.77 1.93 7.87
C GLY A 379 -19.17 1.32 8.01
N LEU A 380 -19.25 0.08 8.45
CA LEU A 380 -20.50 -0.68 8.61
C LEU A 380 -20.93 -0.66 10.09
N PRO A 381 -21.89 0.19 10.50
CA PRO A 381 -22.15 0.50 11.89
C PRO A 381 -22.79 -0.64 12.71
N PHE A 382 -23.41 -1.61 12.05
CA PHE A 382 -24.19 -2.66 12.71
C PHE A 382 -23.62 -4.07 12.56
N ILE A 383 -22.38 -4.20 12.08
CA ILE A 383 -21.70 -5.50 12.06
C ILE A 383 -21.06 -5.75 13.43
N PRO A 384 -21.26 -6.95 14.02
CA PRO A 384 -20.54 -7.34 15.22
C PRO A 384 -19.03 -7.16 15.05
N LYS A 385 -18.35 -6.63 16.09
CA LYS A 385 -16.89 -6.34 16.06
C LYS A 385 -16.04 -7.49 15.53
N ILE A 386 -16.44 -8.73 15.81
CA ILE A 386 -15.75 -9.94 15.37
C ILE A 386 -15.76 -10.12 13.83
N LEU A 387 -16.70 -9.48 13.15
CA LEU A 387 -16.85 -9.53 11.69
C LEU A 387 -16.31 -8.27 10.98
N SER A 388 -15.97 -7.22 11.73
CA SER A 388 -15.38 -6.00 11.17
C SER A 388 -13.90 -6.23 10.91
N LYS A 389 -13.50 -6.27 9.64
CA LYS A 389 -12.08 -6.34 9.22
C LYS A 389 -11.37 -4.98 9.24
N GLN A 390 -12.05 -3.88 9.58
CA GLN A 390 -11.48 -2.53 9.57
C GLN A 390 -11.29 -2.02 10.99
N ASP A 391 -10.05 -1.69 11.33
CA ASP A 391 -9.69 -1.01 12.56
C ASP A 391 -9.53 0.49 12.31
N TYR A 392 -10.12 1.30 13.17
CA TYR A 392 -9.97 2.75 13.16
C TYR A 392 -9.14 3.17 14.36
N PHE A 393 -8.27 4.17 14.17
CA PHE A 393 -7.41 4.70 15.21
C PHE A 393 -7.59 6.21 15.33
N SER A 394 -7.62 6.70 16.56
CA SER A 394 -7.44 8.12 16.86
C SER A 394 -5.97 8.40 17.08
N ALA A 395 -5.37 9.27 16.27
CA ALA A 395 -3.97 9.63 16.38
C ALA A 395 -3.72 10.56 17.57
N LEU A 396 -2.75 10.21 18.42
CA LEU A 396 -2.38 10.99 19.61
C LEU A 396 -1.14 11.86 19.31
N LYS A 397 -1.32 12.85 18.41
CA LYS A 397 -0.22 13.66 17.85
C LYS A 397 0.69 14.33 18.89
N GLY A 398 0.13 14.78 20.03
CA GLY A 398 0.89 15.43 21.10
C GLY A 398 1.49 14.46 22.10
N PHE A 399 1.05 13.20 22.13
CA PHE A 399 1.55 12.23 23.08
C PHE A 399 3.01 11.86 22.80
N SER A 400 3.30 11.32 21.64
CA SER A 400 4.64 11.09 21.13
C SER A 400 4.56 10.72 19.65
N MET A 401 5.41 11.30 18.85
CA MET A 401 5.54 11.05 17.42
C MET A 401 6.99 11.12 17.00
N ILE A 402 7.39 10.27 16.07
CA ILE A 402 8.71 10.31 15.43
C ILE A 402 8.51 10.58 13.95
N ALA A 403 9.26 11.52 13.42
CA ALA A 403 9.28 11.82 11.99
C ALA A 403 10.70 12.09 11.50
N ASP A 404 10.97 11.79 10.22
CA ASP A 404 12.24 12.14 9.62
C ASP A 404 12.34 13.65 9.35
N ALA A 405 13.57 14.17 9.35
CA ALA A 405 13.84 15.60 9.19
C ALA A 405 13.29 16.16 7.86
N LYS A 406 13.34 15.39 6.79
CA LYS A 406 12.87 15.83 5.47
C LYS A 406 11.35 15.96 5.44
N THR A 407 10.66 15.08 6.14
CA THR A 407 9.19 15.13 6.29
C THR A 407 8.78 16.32 7.16
N LEU A 408 9.56 16.65 8.18
CA LEU A 408 9.28 17.77 9.08
C LEU A 408 9.48 19.15 8.44
N THR A 409 10.40 19.28 7.47
CA THR A 409 10.65 20.53 6.74
C THR A 409 9.72 20.76 5.56
N LYS A 410 9.02 19.74 5.12
CA LYS A 410 7.94 19.84 4.12
C LYS A 410 6.61 19.86 4.84
N GLU A 411 5.61 20.57 4.29
CA GLU A 411 4.24 20.37 4.76
C GLU A 411 3.90 18.89 4.65
N ILE A 412 3.59 18.26 5.79
CA ILE A 412 3.17 16.85 5.81
C ILE A 412 1.89 16.77 5.00
N SER A 413 2.00 16.20 3.82
CA SER A 413 0.83 15.99 2.98
C SER A 413 -0.05 14.90 3.62
N ILE A 414 -1.36 15.01 3.44
CA ILE A 414 -2.34 13.98 3.83
C ILE A 414 -2.09 12.61 3.16
N HIS A 415 -1.13 12.53 2.26
CA HIS A 415 -0.73 11.33 1.52
C HIS A 415 0.54 10.65 2.07
N GLU A 416 1.13 11.15 3.16
CA GLU A 416 2.28 10.50 3.79
C GLU A 416 1.83 9.21 4.51
N ASP A 417 2.67 8.18 4.41
CA ASP A 417 2.43 6.91 5.11
C ASP A 417 2.70 7.08 6.61
N PHE A 418 1.63 6.97 7.40
CA PHE A 418 1.70 6.97 8.86
C PHE A 418 1.56 5.55 9.38
N GLU A 419 2.42 5.16 10.31
CA GLU A 419 2.19 3.97 11.13
C GLU A 419 1.79 4.37 12.55
N ILE A 420 0.79 3.67 13.07
CA ILE A 420 0.24 3.93 14.41
C ILE A 420 0.56 2.75 15.32
N LEU A 421 1.23 3.05 16.43
CA LEU A 421 1.41 2.11 17.53
C LEU A 421 0.23 2.24 18.50
N ASP A 422 -0.50 1.16 18.73
CA ASP A 422 -1.65 1.17 19.63
C ASP A 422 -1.20 1.43 21.08
N LEU A 423 -1.83 2.42 21.71
CA LEU A 423 -1.63 2.74 23.12
C LEU A 423 -2.69 2.02 23.95
N GLU A 424 -2.32 0.89 24.53
CA GLU A 424 -3.22 0.06 25.33
C GLU A 424 -3.58 0.69 26.68
N ASP A 425 -2.66 1.50 27.25
CA ASP A 425 -2.86 2.16 28.51
C ASP A 425 -3.76 3.39 28.38
N GLN A 426 -4.97 3.27 28.89
CA GLN A 426 -5.97 4.34 28.82
C GLN A 426 -5.69 5.53 29.77
N PHE A 427 -4.84 5.38 30.78
CA PHE A 427 -4.46 6.51 31.63
C PHE A 427 -3.47 7.43 30.94
N SER A 428 -2.59 6.88 30.15
CA SER A 428 -1.58 7.66 29.44
C SER A 428 -2.16 8.64 28.42
N ILE A 429 -3.39 8.43 27.93
CA ILE A 429 -4.06 9.35 27.00
C ILE A 429 -4.62 10.61 27.65
N ILE A 430 -4.65 10.65 28.99
CA ILE A 430 -5.19 11.81 29.71
C ILE A 430 -4.32 13.03 29.40
N GLN A 431 -4.94 14.04 28.85
CA GLN A 431 -4.32 15.30 28.46
C GLN A 431 -4.80 16.45 29.38
N ILE A 432 -3.88 17.25 29.83
CA ILE A 432 -4.17 18.44 30.63
C ILE A 432 -4.32 19.65 29.68
N ASN A 433 -5.55 20.09 29.48
CA ASN A 433 -5.88 21.18 28.55
C ASN A 433 -6.47 22.41 29.26
N SER A 434 -6.68 22.35 30.56
CA SER A 434 -7.27 23.43 31.35
C SER A 434 -6.72 23.47 32.79
N GLN A 435 -6.92 24.61 33.47
CA GLN A 435 -6.59 24.75 34.90
C GLN A 435 -7.36 23.76 35.73
N LYS A 436 -8.60 23.44 35.37
CA LYS A 436 -9.44 22.47 36.06
C LYS A 436 -8.85 21.06 35.99
N ASP A 437 -8.36 20.67 34.79
CA ASP A 437 -7.71 19.38 34.60
C ASP A 437 -6.43 19.27 35.43
N PHE A 438 -5.62 20.35 35.42
CA PHE A 438 -4.39 20.40 36.20
C PHE A 438 -4.67 20.28 37.71
N ASN A 439 -5.64 21.05 38.25
CA ASN A 439 -6.02 20.97 39.64
C ASN A 439 -6.52 19.57 40.03
N SER A 440 -7.29 18.94 39.14
CA SER A 440 -7.77 17.56 39.35
C SER A 440 -6.61 16.56 39.34
N TYR A 441 -5.65 16.71 38.42
CA TYR A 441 -4.46 15.91 38.37
C TYR A 441 -3.61 16.02 39.65
N ILE A 442 -3.30 17.25 40.09
CA ILE A 442 -2.53 17.47 41.33
C ILE A 442 -3.24 16.89 42.54
N LYS A 443 -4.54 17.16 42.72
CA LYS A 443 -5.34 16.60 43.81
C LYS A 443 -5.27 15.07 43.85
N ASN A 444 -5.35 14.42 42.71
CA ASN A 444 -5.34 12.97 42.63
C ASN A 444 -3.92 12.37 42.72
N SER A 445 -2.90 13.08 42.24
CA SER A 445 -1.49 12.63 42.31
C SER A 445 -0.90 12.73 43.69
N LEU A 446 -1.34 13.70 44.48
CA LEU A 446 -0.95 13.82 45.91
C LEU A 446 -1.58 12.72 46.79
N THR A 447 -2.64 12.08 46.30
CA THR A 447 -3.27 10.93 46.98
C THR A 447 -2.71 9.58 46.48
N LYS A 448 -1.40 9.49 46.25
CA LYS A 448 -0.68 8.30 45.72
C LYS A 448 -1.00 6.95 46.39
N LYS A 449 -1.69 6.93 47.53
CA LYS A 449 -2.21 5.69 48.14
C LYS A 449 -3.40 5.06 47.42
N ASN A 450 -4.03 5.73 46.44
CA ASN A 450 -5.26 5.26 45.78
C ASN A 450 -5.14 4.93 44.28
N VAL A 451 -4.08 5.30 43.63
CA VAL A 451 -3.95 5.02 42.16
C VAL A 451 -3.76 3.51 41.91
N SER A 452 -3.11 2.78 42.80
CA SER A 452 -3.04 1.31 42.73
C SER A 452 -4.39 0.59 43.06
N LYS A 453 -5.39 1.32 43.58
CA LYS A 453 -6.73 0.79 43.88
C LYS A 453 -7.76 1.00 42.77
N TYR A 454 -7.48 1.84 41.79
CA TYR A 454 -8.31 1.97 40.60
C TYR A 454 -7.84 0.99 39.52
N SER A 455 -7.96 -0.30 39.79
CA SER A 455 -8.07 -1.25 38.67
C SER A 455 -9.42 -0.97 37.99
N PHE A 456 -9.45 -0.89 36.68
CA PHE A 456 -10.67 -0.68 35.84
C PHE A 456 -11.80 -1.68 36.19
N SER A 457 -11.47 -2.82 36.79
CA SER A 457 -12.42 -3.81 37.29
C SER A 457 -13.32 -3.32 38.43
N LYS A 458 -13.05 -2.15 39.01
CA LYS A 458 -13.86 -1.56 40.11
C LYS A 458 -14.61 -0.29 39.72
N ASN A 459 -14.57 0.15 38.47
CA ASN A 459 -15.40 1.26 38.01
C ASN A 459 -16.85 0.77 37.85
N PRO A 460 -17.81 1.27 38.61
CA PRO A 460 -19.22 0.81 38.55
C PRO A 460 -19.85 1.05 37.18
N LEU A 461 -19.34 2.01 36.39
CA LEU A 461 -19.82 2.29 35.05
C LEU A 461 -19.35 1.25 34.00
N LEU A 462 -18.35 0.42 34.31
CA LEU A 462 -17.85 -0.62 33.40
C LEU A 462 -18.36 -2.03 33.76
N LYS A 463 -19.04 -2.22 34.89
CA LYS A 463 -19.63 -3.50 35.26
C LYS A 463 -20.72 -4.01 34.32
N ASN A 464 -21.28 -3.14 33.48
CA ASN A 464 -22.36 -3.46 32.55
C ASN A 464 -21.91 -3.54 31.09
N VAL A 465 -20.61 -3.61 30.81
CA VAL A 465 -20.05 -3.60 29.44
C VAL A 465 -19.14 -4.80 29.14
N ILE A 466 -19.15 -5.79 30.04
CA ILE A 466 -18.51 -7.10 29.78
C ILE A 466 -19.60 -8.15 29.65
#